data_63bfda1b11229bc5494b77d5baf058f4
#
_entry.id   63bfda1b11229bc5494b77d5baf058f4
#
_cell.length_a   1.000
_cell.length_b   1.000
_cell.length_c   1.000
_cell.angle_alpha   90.00
_cell.angle_beta   90.00
_cell.angle_gamma   90.00
#
_symmetry.space_group_name_H-M   'P 1'
#
loop_
_entity.id
_entity.type
_entity.pdbx_description
1 polymer ?
#
loop_
_entity_poly.entity_id
_entity_poly.type
_entity_poly.pdbx_seq_one_letter_code
_entity_poly.pdbx_strand_id
1 'polypeptide(L)'
;MAATTVTTENLYLGAYALTHGARLTGITVSRSNGRRTAVFELECDWVHRLADEYYSGAATVNLAEYRRHLEELKDELFTTLRRNETERRSARDQSGGGREG
;
A
#
# COMPACT_ATOMS: atom_id res chain seq x y z
N MET A 1 14.95 -0.06 20.05
CA MET A 1 13.52 -0.27 20.14
C MET A 1 12.96 -0.85 18.88
N ALA A 2 12.03 -1.75 19.03
CA ALA A 2 11.44 -2.38 17.85
C ALA A 2 10.48 -1.41 17.16
N ALA A 3 10.56 -1.34 15.86
CA ALA A 3 9.61 -0.56 15.10
C ALA A 3 8.26 -1.25 15.11
N THR A 4 7.20 -0.46 15.09
CA THR A 4 5.84 -0.97 15.03
C THR A 4 5.41 -1.10 13.57
N THR A 5 4.86 -2.23 13.22
CA THR A 5 4.31 -2.47 11.89
C THR A 5 2.80 -2.32 11.97
N VAL A 6 2.24 -1.57 11.04
CA VAL A 6 0.80 -1.40 10.97
C VAL A 6 0.37 -1.46 9.51
N THR A 7 -0.86 -1.88 9.29
CA THR A 7 -1.41 -1.96 7.94
C THR A 7 -2.58 -1.00 7.80
N THR A 8 -2.77 -0.48 6.61
CA THR A 8 -3.89 0.41 6.33
C THR A 8 -4.30 0.28 4.87
N GLU A 9 -5.59 0.42 4.62
CA GLU A 9 -6.11 0.50 3.25
C GLU A 9 -6.16 1.95 2.76
N ASN A 10 -5.88 2.90 3.64
CA ASN A 10 -6.01 4.32 3.34
C ASN A 10 -4.72 4.84 2.72
N LEU A 11 -4.76 5.09 1.41
CA LEU A 11 -3.62 5.61 0.66
C LEU A 11 -3.10 6.92 1.24
N TYR A 12 -4.01 7.79 1.63
CA TYR A 12 -3.64 9.13 2.11
C TYR A 12 -2.99 9.05 3.49
N LEU A 13 -3.47 8.17 4.34
CA LEU A 13 -2.82 7.95 5.63
C LEU A 13 -1.43 7.38 5.43
N GLY A 14 -1.28 6.45 4.49
CA GLY A 14 0.03 5.90 4.16
C GLY A 14 1.00 6.98 3.74
N ALA A 15 0.57 7.88 2.85
CA ALA A 15 1.42 8.98 2.39
C ALA A 15 1.77 9.92 3.53
N TYR A 16 0.81 10.19 4.41
CA TYR A 16 1.06 11.02 5.58
C TYR A 16 2.14 10.42 6.47
N ALA A 17 2.03 9.11 6.72
CA ALA A 17 3.01 8.42 7.55
C ALA A 17 4.40 8.46 6.93
N LEU A 18 4.48 8.24 5.60
CA LEU A 18 5.76 8.31 4.90
C LEU A 18 6.40 9.68 5.01
N THR A 19 5.57 10.73 4.95
CA THR A 19 6.06 12.10 5.09
C THR A 19 6.66 12.33 6.47
N HIS A 20 6.21 11.57 7.46
CA HIS A 20 6.70 11.69 8.83
C HIS A 20 7.72 10.62 9.21
N GLY A 21 8.31 9.96 8.23
CA GLY A 21 9.44 9.08 8.47
C GLY A 21 9.13 7.59 8.52
N ALA A 22 7.89 7.21 8.32
CA ALA A 22 7.56 5.80 8.24
C ALA A 22 8.13 5.20 6.96
N ARG A 23 8.29 3.89 6.94
CA ARG A 23 8.76 3.16 5.77
C ARG A 23 7.67 2.23 5.28
N LEU A 24 7.52 2.18 3.96
CA LEU A 24 6.63 1.22 3.35
C LEU A 24 7.38 -0.11 3.24
N THR A 25 6.88 -1.14 3.90
CA THR A 25 7.53 -2.45 3.88
C THR A 25 6.87 -3.42 2.93
N GLY A 26 5.65 -3.12 2.48
CA GLY A 26 5.01 -3.96 1.51
C GLY A 26 3.62 -3.49 1.16
N ILE A 27 3.12 -4.02 0.06
CA ILE A 27 1.74 -3.81 -0.35
C ILE A 27 1.16 -5.19 -0.65
N THR A 28 0.07 -5.51 0.03
CA THR A 28 -0.61 -6.79 -0.16
C THR A 28 -1.94 -6.52 -0.86
N VAL A 29 -2.21 -7.28 -1.90
CA VAL A 29 -3.49 -7.18 -2.60
C VAL A 29 -4.29 -8.42 -2.25
N SER A 30 -5.47 -8.21 -1.69
CA SER A 30 -6.36 -9.31 -1.34
C SER A 30 -7.67 -9.19 -2.11
N ARG A 31 -8.36 -10.30 -2.20
CA ARG A 31 -9.66 -10.36 -2.85
C ARG A 31 -10.71 -10.79 -1.86
N SER A 32 -11.82 -10.08 -1.87
CA SER A 32 -12.93 -10.41 -1.02
C SER A 32 -14.20 -9.98 -1.75
N ASN A 33 -15.12 -10.90 -1.93
CA ASN A 33 -16.40 -10.61 -2.58
C ASN A 33 -16.23 -10.00 -3.97
N GLY A 34 -15.24 -10.50 -4.72
CA GLY A 34 -14.99 -10.02 -6.07
C GLY A 34 -14.27 -8.67 -6.14
N ARG A 35 -13.92 -8.10 -5.01
CA ARG A 35 -13.23 -6.81 -4.97
C ARG A 35 -11.78 -7.00 -4.58
N ARG A 36 -10.91 -6.22 -5.21
CA ARG A 36 -9.51 -6.21 -4.84
C ARG A 36 -9.27 -5.06 -3.87
N THR A 37 -8.60 -5.38 -2.78
CA THR A 37 -8.27 -4.39 -1.76
C THR A 37 -6.77 -4.39 -1.58
N ALA A 38 -6.16 -3.21 -1.65
CA ALA A 38 -4.73 -3.06 -1.40
C ALA A 38 -4.54 -2.63 0.05
N VAL A 39 -3.62 -3.30 0.73
CA VAL A 39 -3.29 -3.00 2.11
C VAL A 39 -1.81 -2.60 2.13
N PHE A 40 -1.54 -1.42 2.67
CA PHE A 40 -0.18 -0.90 2.77
C PHE A 40 0.38 -1.24 4.14
N GLU A 41 1.57 -1.83 4.15
CA GLU A 41 2.25 -2.18 5.38
C GLU A 41 3.34 -1.15 5.66
N LEU A 42 3.26 -0.52 6.81
CA LEU A 42 4.15 0.58 7.18
C LEU A 42 4.86 0.25 8.48
N GLU A 43 6.10 0.70 8.58
CA GLU A 43 6.91 0.48 9.78
C GLU A 43 7.38 1.82 10.31
N CYS A 44 7.11 2.07 11.61
CA CYS A 44 7.45 3.33 12.24
C CYS A 44 7.15 3.23 13.73
N ASP A 45 7.99 3.87 14.54
CA ASP A 45 7.81 3.81 16.00
C ASP A 45 6.57 4.55 16.47
N TRP A 46 6.07 5.49 15.68
CA TRP A 46 4.95 6.35 16.10
C TRP A 46 3.77 6.29 15.13
N VAL A 47 3.61 5.17 14.47
CA VAL A 47 2.58 5.06 13.45
C VAL A 47 1.16 5.23 14.01
N HIS A 48 0.91 4.75 15.22
CA HIS A 48 -0.41 4.92 15.84
C HIS A 48 -0.72 6.38 16.13
N ARG A 49 0.28 7.11 16.58
CA ARG A 49 0.13 8.53 16.84
C ARG A 49 -0.14 9.29 15.54
N LEU A 50 0.53 8.91 14.46
CA LEU A 50 0.28 9.53 13.16
C LEU A 50 -1.14 9.28 12.69
N ALA A 51 -1.65 8.07 12.89
CA ALA A 51 -3.02 7.75 12.53
C ALA A 51 -4.01 8.61 13.34
N ASP A 52 -3.76 8.73 14.63
CA ASP A 52 -4.61 9.56 15.50
C ASP A 52 -4.61 11.00 15.03
N GLU A 53 -3.45 11.55 14.69
CA GLU A 53 -3.34 12.92 14.20
C GLU A 53 -4.09 13.09 12.88
N TYR A 54 -3.96 12.11 12.00
CA TYR A 54 -4.60 12.18 10.69
C TYR A 54 -6.14 12.21 10.85
N TYR A 55 -6.68 11.30 11.65
CA TYR A 55 -8.12 11.18 11.78
C TYR A 55 -8.74 12.27 12.68
N SER A 56 -7.95 12.85 13.57
CA SER A 56 -8.47 13.91 14.43
C SER A 56 -8.44 15.29 13.78
N GLY A 57 -7.81 15.41 12.61
CA GLY A 57 -7.68 16.69 11.94
C GLY A 57 -6.48 17.50 12.40
N ALA A 58 -5.63 16.92 13.24
CA ALA A 58 -4.42 17.58 13.71
C ALA A 58 -3.22 17.37 12.79
N ALA A 59 -3.44 16.72 11.66
CA ALA A 59 -2.36 16.38 10.75
C ALA A 59 -1.75 17.62 10.11
N THR A 60 -0.43 17.67 10.08
CA THR A 60 0.29 18.73 9.37
C THR A 60 1.40 18.09 8.56
N VAL A 61 1.61 18.61 7.34
CA VAL A 61 2.65 18.10 6.45
C VAL A 61 3.18 19.25 5.60
N ASN A 62 4.40 19.06 5.11
CA ASN A 62 4.87 19.86 3.99
C ASN A 62 4.15 19.34 2.75
N LEU A 63 3.41 20.21 2.09
CA LEU A 63 2.53 19.78 1.01
C LEU A 63 3.31 19.17 -0.15
N ALA A 64 4.46 19.73 -0.51
CA ALA A 64 5.25 19.20 -1.62
C ALA A 64 5.77 17.80 -1.30
N GLU A 65 6.24 17.58 -0.08
CA GLU A 65 6.70 16.27 0.33
C GLU A 65 5.56 15.27 0.39
N TYR A 66 4.42 15.69 0.90
CA TYR A 66 3.25 14.82 0.98
C TYR A 66 2.82 14.38 -0.42
N ARG A 67 2.75 15.30 -1.35
CA ARG A 67 2.38 14.97 -2.73
C ARG A 67 3.37 14.01 -3.37
N ARG A 68 4.67 14.21 -3.12
CA ARG A 68 5.68 13.32 -3.65
C ARG A 68 5.50 11.90 -3.13
N HIS A 69 5.30 11.75 -1.82
CA HIS A 69 5.09 10.43 -1.24
C HIS A 69 3.78 9.81 -1.71
N LEU A 70 2.76 10.62 -1.89
CA LEU A 70 1.49 10.14 -2.41
C LEU A 70 1.64 9.56 -3.81
N GLU A 71 2.38 10.27 -4.68
CA GLU A 71 2.63 9.79 -6.03
C GLU A 71 3.47 8.53 -6.03
N GLU A 72 4.50 8.48 -5.18
CA GLU A 72 5.32 7.29 -5.05
C GLU A 72 4.50 6.10 -4.61
N LEU A 73 3.60 6.31 -3.66
CA LEU A 73 2.76 5.24 -3.15
C LEU A 73 1.78 4.75 -4.21
N LYS A 74 1.22 5.66 -5.00
CA LYS A 74 0.36 5.29 -6.12
C LYS A 74 1.11 4.47 -7.16
N ASP A 75 2.33 4.88 -7.47
CA ASP A 75 3.16 4.16 -8.44
C ASP A 75 3.46 2.74 -7.94
N GLU A 76 3.79 2.60 -6.67
CA GLU A 76 4.03 1.30 -6.09
C GLU A 76 2.77 0.44 -6.11
N LEU A 77 1.65 1.05 -5.83
CA LEU A 77 0.36 0.35 -5.88
C LEU A 77 0.07 -0.17 -7.29
N PHE A 78 0.21 0.70 -8.28
CA PHE A 78 -0.07 0.29 -9.66
C PHE A 78 0.90 -0.79 -10.14
N THR A 79 2.17 -0.69 -9.74
CA THR A 79 3.14 -1.71 -10.07
C THR A 79 2.78 -3.05 -9.46
N THR A 80 2.35 -3.03 -8.19
CA THR A 80 1.95 -4.24 -7.49
C THR A 80 0.71 -4.86 -8.13
N LEU A 81 -0.26 -4.04 -8.48
CA LEU A 81 -1.48 -4.53 -9.12
C LEU A 81 -1.19 -5.16 -10.47
N ARG A 82 -0.33 -4.54 -11.27
CA ARG A 82 0.04 -5.09 -12.57
C ARG A 82 0.77 -6.41 -12.43
N ARG A 83 1.70 -6.49 -11.47
CA ARG A 83 2.43 -7.73 -11.21
C ARG A 83 1.48 -8.82 -10.78
N ASN A 84 0.55 -8.49 -9.90
CA ASN A 84 -0.44 -9.44 -9.42
C ASN A 84 -1.29 -10.00 -10.56
N GLU A 85 -1.73 -9.12 -11.47
CA GLU A 85 -2.52 -9.55 -12.62
C GLU A 85 -1.71 -10.42 -13.56
N THR A 86 -0.46 -10.06 -13.79
CA THR A 86 0.39 -10.83 -14.68
C THR A 86 0.62 -12.23 -14.13
N GLU A 87 0.87 -12.33 -12.84
CA GLU A 87 1.07 -13.63 -12.21
C GLU A 87 -0.18 -14.49 -12.30
N ARG A 88 -1.34 -13.90 -12.10
CA ARG A 88 -2.59 -14.63 -12.19
C ARG A 88 -2.87 -15.09 -13.62
N ARG A 89 -2.58 -14.23 -14.58
CA ARG A 89 -2.76 -14.58 -15.97
C ARG A 89 -1.85 -15.73 -16.38
N SER A 90 -0.58 -15.68 -15.95
CA SER A 90 0.37 -16.76 -16.23
C SER A 90 -0.08 -18.07 -15.60
N ALA A 91 -0.53 -18.02 -14.37
CA ALA A 91 -1.01 -19.23 -13.71
C ALA A 91 -2.22 -19.82 -14.44
N ARG A 92 -3.11 -18.97 -14.88
CA ARG A 92 -4.29 -19.43 -15.63
C ARG A 92 -3.88 -20.07 -16.95
N ASP A 93 -2.95 -19.45 -17.66
CA ASP A 93 -2.49 -19.97 -18.92
C ASP A 93 -1.85 -21.34 -18.73
N GLN A 94 -1.07 -21.49 -17.68
CA GLN A 94 -0.42 -22.76 -17.42
C GLN A 94 -1.42 -23.85 -17.10
N SER A 95 -2.44 -23.52 -16.33
CA SER A 95 -3.42 -24.54 -15.97
C SER A 95 -4.35 -24.88 -17.12
N GLY A 96 -4.67 -23.89 -17.95
CA GLY A 96 -5.52 -24.16 -19.08
C GLY A 96 -4.74 -24.53 -20.29
N GLY A 97 -3.48 -24.20 -20.27
CA GLY A 97 -2.63 -24.32 -21.41
C GLY A 97 -2.48 -25.66 -21.88
N GLY A 98 -2.82 -26.40 -21.12
CA GLY A 98 -2.86 -27.55 -21.83
C GLY A 98 -3.49 -27.20 -23.10
N ARG A 99 -3.92 -26.54 -23.64
CA ARG A 99 -4.47 -26.33 -24.73
C ARG A 99 -3.89 -25.90 -25.77
N GLU A 100 -3.41 -25.91 -25.89
CA GLU A 100 -3.05 -25.48 -26.53
C GLU A 100 -2.88 -25.40 -26.98
N GLY A 101 -2.83 -25.77 -26.98
CA GLY A 101 -2.75 -25.70 -27.45
C GLY A 101 -2.69 -25.56 -28.01
#